data_4575948448cf444380915ac305830e03
#
_entry.id   4575948448cf444380915ac305830e03
#
_cell.length_a   1.000
_cell.length_b   1.000
_cell.length_c   1.000
_cell.angle_alpha   90.00
_cell.angle_beta   90.00
_cell.angle_gamma   90.00
#
_symmetry.space_group_name_H-M   'P 1'
#
loop_
_entity.id
_entity.type
_entity.pdbx_description
1 polymer ?
#
loop_
_entity_poly.entity_id
_entity_poly.type
_entity_poly.pdbx_seq_one_letter_code
_entity_poly.pdbx_strand_id
1 'polypeptide(L)'
;NHQSLIATKTSRIVFAANGDGIMEFGLRRAQGPDAGLYGARAAMIGGCVGTSNVLAGQMFDVPVMGTHAHSWIMSFPDEYTAFKTYAEMYPNNCTLLVDTYDTLKSGVPNVIRVFQEFKDAGKPLIKYGIRLDSGDLAYLSKEARKMLDEAGFPEATICASNDLDEFLLHDLKMQGAAIDSWGVGTNLITSKDCPSFGGVYKLAAIQNEKGEFVPKIKISENTEKITNPGNKTIYRIYEKASGKIKADLICFADEVIDPKQDLLLFDPMDTWKKTKLAGGTYTVREILLPIFKNGECLYKSPTLKEIAAYCREEKDTLWDETKRLFYPHRVYVDLSQKLYAVKQSLLDQMTMTD
;
A
#
# COMPACT_ATOMS: atom_id res chain seq x y z
N ASN A 1 -1.41 -13.28 -3.95
CA ASN A 1 -2.63 -12.62 -3.48
C ASN A 1 -2.42 -11.85 -2.17
N HIS A 2 -2.13 -12.55 -1.06
CA HIS A 2 -2.05 -11.95 0.28
C HIS A 2 -1.16 -10.70 0.34
N GLN A 3 0.13 -10.81 -0.03
CA GLN A 3 1.05 -9.68 0.04
C GLN A 3 0.69 -8.54 -0.93
N SER A 4 0.21 -8.86 -2.13
CA SER A 4 -0.21 -7.83 -3.10
C SER A 4 -1.40 -7.02 -2.59
N LEU A 5 -2.39 -7.68 -1.98
CA LEU A 5 -3.56 -7.02 -1.39
C LEU A 5 -3.15 -6.07 -0.26
N ILE A 6 -2.31 -6.55 0.67
CA ILE A 6 -1.85 -5.74 1.81
C ILE A 6 -0.97 -4.59 1.36
N ALA A 7 -0.04 -4.80 0.42
CA ALA A 7 0.78 -3.72 -0.12
C ALA A 7 -0.08 -2.64 -0.84
N THR A 8 -1.13 -3.06 -1.56
CA THR A 8 -2.07 -2.15 -2.21
C THR A 8 -2.89 -1.36 -1.17
N LYS A 9 -3.48 -2.04 -0.17
CA LYS A 9 -4.21 -1.38 0.93
C LYS A 9 -3.31 -0.39 1.67
N THR A 10 -2.09 -0.81 2.00
CA THR A 10 -1.10 0.06 2.65
C THR A 10 -0.76 1.28 1.79
N SER A 11 -0.57 1.12 0.47
CA SER A 11 -0.29 2.25 -0.42
C SER A 11 -1.42 3.28 -0.42
N ARG A 12 -2.69 2.84 -0.36
CA ARG A 12 -3.86 3.73 -0.24
C ARG A 12 -3.86 4.50 1.08
N ILE A 13 -3.54 3.82 2.20
CA ILE A 13 -3.41 4.43 3.53
C ILE A 13 -2.29 5.47 3.54
N VAL A 14 -1.14 5.15 2.95
CA VAL A 14 0.01 6.06 2.83
C VAL A 14 -0.33 7.29 1.97
N PHE A 15 -1.08 7.13 0.89
CA PHE A 15 -1.56 8.27 0.10
C PHE A 15 -2.51 9.17 0.92
N ALA A 16 -3.42 8.58 1.70
CA ALA A 16 -4.32 9.32 2.58
C ALA A 16 -3.59 10.09 3.68
N ALA A 17 -2.50 9.52 4.20
CA ALA A 17 -1.67 10.13 5.23
C ALA A 17 -0.90 11.36 4.73
N ASN A 18 -0.73 11.52 3.42
CA ASN A 18 -0.13 12.70 2.79
C ASN A 18 1.19 13.15 3.43
N GLY A 19 2.12 12.21 3.59
CA GLY A 19 3.47 12.44 4.12
C GLY A 19 3.69 12.03 5.56
N ASP A 20 2.63 11.80 6.35
CA ASP A 20 2.80 11.32 7.73
C ASP A 20 3.23 9.85 7.76
N GLY A 21 3.93 9.46 8.82
CA GLY A 21 4.41 8.08 9.00
C GLY A 21 3.27 7.11 9.35
N ILE A 22 3.21 5.99 8.64
CA ILE A 22 2.28 4.88 8.93
C ILE A 22 3.06 3.73 9.57
N MET A 23 2.62 3.30 10.76
CA MET A 23 3.13 2.11 11.45
C MET A 23 2.14 0.95 11.31
N GLU A 24 2.65 -0.24 11.00
CA GLU A 24 1.85 -1.46 10.90
C GLU A 24 1.65 -2.07 12.29
N PHE A 25 0.40 -2.16 12.77
CA PHE A 25 0.02 -2.67 14.09
C PHE A 25 -0.98 -3.85 14.03
N GLY A 26 -0.98 -4.58 12.92
CA GLY A 26 -2.02 -5.58 12.62
C GLY A 26 -1.74 -7.00 13.09
N LEU A 27 -0.56 -7.33 13.64
CA LEU A 27 -0.15 -8.70 13.95
C LEU A 27 -1.23 -9.53 14.65
N ARG A 28 -1.86 -9.00 15.71
CA ARG A 28 -2.90 -9.71 16.51
C ARG A 28 -4.22 -9.94 15.75
N ARG A 29 -4.40 -9.32 14.59
CA ARG A 29 -5.62 -9.37 13.75
C ARG A 29 -5.42 -10.15 12.44
N ALA A 30 -4.20 -10.55 12.14
CA ALA A 30 -3.88 -11.34 10.96
C ALA A 30 -4.46 -12.76 11.03
N GLN A 31 -4.69 -13.37 9.88
CA GLN A 31 -5.21 -14.73 9.75
C GLN A 31 -4.09 -15.77 9.92
N GLY A 32 -3.48 -15.78 11.09
CA GLY A 32 -2.39 -16.69 11.46
C GLY A 32 -1.01 -16.03 11.46
N PRO A 33 0.00 -16.72 12.02
CA PRO A 33 1.35 -16.17 12.20
C PRO A 33 2.02 -15.75 10.89
N ASP A 34 1.94 -16.58 9.85
CA ASP A 34 2.51 -16.30 8.55
C ASP A 34 1.82 -15.10 7.88
N ALA A 35 0.50 -14.99 8.03
CA ALA A 35 -0.23 -13.83 7.53
C ALA A 35 0.23 -12.54 8.21
N GLY A 36 0.48 -12.56 9.52
CA GLY A 36 1.05 -11.42 10.24
C GLY A 36 2.46 -11.09 9.80
N LEU A 37 3.31 -12.10 9.61
CA LEU A 37 4.70 -11.93 9.20
C LEU A 37 4.83 -11.36 7.78
N TYR A 38 4.20 -12.02 6.79
CA TYR A 38 4.26 -11.58 5.40
C TYR A 38 3.37 -10.37 5.13
N GLY A 39 2.36 -10.13 5.96
CA GLY A 39 1.57 -8.90 5.95
C GLY A 39 2.40 -7.69 6.38
N ALA A 40 3.19 -7.81 7.44
CA ALA A 40 4.14 -6.77 7.86
C ALA A 40 5.17 -6.47 6.75
N ARG A 41 5.72 -7.53 6.10
CA ARG A 41 6.60 -7.37 4.94
C ARG A 41 5.92 -6.58 3.82
N ALA A 42 4.69 -6.93 3.48
CA ALA A 42 3.91 -6.26 2.42
C ALA A 42 3.58 -4.81 2.78
N ALA A 43 3.31 -4.52 4.06
CA ALA A 43 3.09 -3.16 4.54
C ALA A 43 4.34 -2.27 4.36
N MET A 44 5.54 -2.81 4.60
CA MET A 44 6.78 -2.08 4.33
C MET A 44 6.96 -1.77 2.84
N ILE A 45 6.60 -2.71 1.95
CA ILE A 45 6.59 -2.47 0.49
C ILE A 45 5.59 -1.36 0.14
N GLY A 46 4.40 -1.37 0.75
CA GLY A 46 3.35 -0.36 0.54
C GLY A 46 3.74 1.04 1.01
N GLY A 47 4.69 1.15 1.94
CA GLY A 47 5.23 2.43 2.41
C GLY A 47 5.10 2.69 3.91
N CYS A 48 4.82 1.68 4.75
CA CYS A 48 4.93 1.81 6.20
C CYS A 48 6.37 2.12 6.62
N VAL A 49 6.53 2.89 7.69
CA VAL A 49 7.83 3.27 8.25
C VAL A 49 8.35 2.26 9.26
N GLY A 50 7.50 1.36 9.75
CA GLY A 50 7.86 0.30 10.70
C GLY A 50 6.69 -0.61 11.01
N THR A 51 6.96 -1.68 11.75
CA THR A 51 5.98 -2.68 12.21
C THR A 51 6.14 -2.99 13.69
N SER A 52 5.06 -3.37 14.34
CA SER A 52 5.12 -3.93 15.71
C SER A 52 5.52 -5.41 15.75
N ASN A 53 5.66 -6.06 14.59
CA ASN A 53 6.03 -7.46 14.48
C ASN A 53 7.55 -7.65 14.61
N VAL A 54 8.01 -8.01 15.80
CA VAL A 54 9.45 -8.20 16.11
C VAL A 54 10.09 -9.26 15.22
N LEU A 55 9.37 -10.35 14.94
CA LEU A 55 9.87 -11.40 14.05
C LEU A 55 10.05 -10.90 12.61
N ALA A 56 9.13 -10.06 12.13
CA ALA A 56 9.28 -9.42 10.82
C ALA A 56 10.51 -8.49 10.79
N GLY A 57 10.75 -7.77 11.89
CA GLY A 57 11.97 -6.96 12.06
C GLY A 57 13.24 -7.79 11.91
N GLN A 58 13.28 -8.93 12.58
CA GLN A 58 14.43 -9.84 12.54
C GLN A 58 14.61 -10.49 11.16
N MET A 59 13.53 -10.98 10.53
CA MET A 59 13.60 -11.73 9.28
C MET A 59 13.83 -10.86 8.05
N PHE A 60 13.30 -9.64 8.05
CA PHE A 60 13.29 -8.79 6.85
C PHE A 60 14.11 -7.50 7.01
N ASP A 61 14.81 -7.36 8.15
CA ASP A 61 15.62 -6.17 8.45
C ASP A 61 14.82 -4.87 8.31
N VAL A 62 13.65 -4.81 8.97
CA VAL A 62 12.77 -3.65 8.95
C VAL A 62 12.65 -3.02 10.34
N PRO A 63 12.38 -1.69 10.43
CA PRO A 63 12.24 -1.03 11.72
C PRO A 63 11.11 -1.62 12.56
N VAL A 64 11.43 -2.00 13.79
CA VAL A 64 10.45 -2.40 14.79
C VAL A 64 10.04 -1.16 15.57
N MET A 65 8.74 -0.87 15.59
CA MET A 65 8.16 0.30 16.21
C MET A 65 6.93 -0.08 17.02
N GLY A 66 6.67 0.68 18.07
CA GLY A 66 5.50 0.44 18.91
C GLY A 66 5.54 1.34 20.15
N THR A 67 4.50 1.21 20.95
CA THR A 67 4.35 1.89 22.23
C THR A 67 3.92 0.88 23.29
N HIS A 68 3.83 1.30 24.55
CA HIS A 68 3.17 0.47 25.55
C HIS A 68 1.65 0.35 25.30
N ALA A 69 1.02 -0.64 25.91
CA ALA A 69 -0.43 -0.86 25.88
C ALA A 69 -1.11 -0.29 27.14
N HIS A 70 -2.46 -0.21 27.15
CA HIS A 70 -3.24 0.19 28.33
C HIS A 70 -2.92 -0.68 29.55
N SER A 71 -2.64 -1.98 29.35
CA SER A 71 -2.27 -2.90 30.43
C SER A 71 -0.99 -2.48 31.18
N TRP A 72 -0.05 -1.79 30.51
CA TRP A 72 1.10 -1.19 31.17
C TRP A 72 0.65 -0.16 32.22
N ILE A 73 -0.22 0.78 31.82
CA ILE A 73 -0.74 1.81 32.74
C ILE A 73 -1.49 1.16 33.92
N MET A 74 -2.36 0.19 33.61
CA MET A 74 -3.18 -0.52 34.58
C MET A 74 -2.35 -1.34 35.60
N SER A 75 -1.10 -1.68 35.28
CA SER A 75 -0.21 -2.44 36.15
C SER A 75 0.49 -1.59 37.25
N PHE A 76 0.33 -0.26 37.20
CA PHE A 76 0.89 0.67 38.14
C PHE A 76 -0.20 1.24 39.11
N PRO A 77 0.17 1.78 40.27
CA PRO A 77 -0.78 2.38 41.19
C PRO A 77 -1.54 3.58 40.64
N ASP A 78 -0.90 4.33 39.72
CA ASP A 78 -1.44 5.49 39.03
C ASP A 78 -0.75 5.71 37.67
N GLU A 79 -1.40 6.51 36.84
CA GLU A 79 -0.98 6.79 35.47
C GLU A 79 0.34 7.58 35.40
N TYR A 80 0.55 8.53 36.33
CA TYR A 80 1.78 9.29 36.39
C TYR A 80 3.00 8.40 36.65
N THR A 81 2.88 7.46 37.61
CA THR A 81 3.96 6.51 37.95
C THR A 81 4.28 5.62 36.73
N ALA A 82 3.26 5.16 36.03
CA ALA A 82 3.44 4.37 34.79
C ALA A 82 4.18 5.16 33.68
N PHE A 83 3.81 6.40 33.46
CA PHE A 83 4.43 7.28 32.46
C PHE A 83 5.88 7.62 32.83
N LYS A 84 6.13 7.95 34.08
CA LYS A 84 7.47 8.26 34.54
C LYS A 84 8.42 7.08 34.39
N THR A 85 7.98 5.90 34.82
CA THR A 85 8.76 4.66 34.68
C THR A 85 9.06 4.36 33.21
N TYR A 86 8.09 4.53 32.33
CA TYR A 86 8.30 4.32 30.89
C TYR A 86 9.31 5.33 30.30
N ALA A 87 9.21 6.60 30.66
CA ALA A 87 10.13 7.66 30.25
C ALA A 87 11.57 7.42 30.71
N GLU A 88 11.74 6.90 31.97
CA GLU A 88 13.04 6.50 32.49
C GLU A 88 13.67 5.34 31.70
N MET A 89 12.85 4.37 31.26
CA MET A 89 13.32 3.21 30.50
C MET A 89 13.62 3.54 29.04
N TYR A 90 12.85 4.46 28.44
CA TYR A 90 12.90 4.77 27.00
C TYR A 90 13.05 6.27 26.70
N PRO A 91 14.09 6.95 27.22
CA PRO A 91 14.22 8.41 27.07
C PRO A 91 14.43 8.87 25.60
N ASN A 92 14.91 7.96 24.74
CA ASN A 92 15.19 8.26 23.34
C ASN A 92 13.97 8.06 22.42
N ASN A 93 12.91 7.41 22.89
CA ASN A 93 11.70 7.13 22.13
C ASN A 93 10.51 6.91 23.05
N CYS A 94 10.03 8.00 23.66
CA CYS A 94 9.02 8.00 24.70
C CYS A 94 7.66 8.45 24.15
N THR A 95 6.84 7.50 23.70
CA THR A 95 5.44 7.78 23.31
C THR A 95 4.50 7.19 24.35
N LEU A 96 3.71 8.05 25.00
CA LEU A 96 2.85 7.70 26.14
C LEU A 96 1.39 7.63 25.72
N LEU A 97 0.73 6.50 26.01
CA LEU A 97 -0.68 6.25 25.68
C LEU A 97 -1.56 6.90 26.75
N VAL A 98 -2.32 7.93 26.38
CA VAL A 98 -2.95 8.88 27.33
C VAL A 98 -4.44 8.68 27.56
N ASP A 99 -5.05 7.71 26.90
CA ASP A 99 -6.50 7.48 26.94
C ASP A 99 -6.93 6.24 27.71
N THR A 100 -6.12 5.83 28.70
CA THR A 100 -6.50 4.70 29.57
C THR A 100 -7.69 5.04 30.46
N TYR A 101 -7.77 6.26 30.98
CA TYR A 101 -8.84 6.72 31.86
C TYR A 101 -9.55 7.97 31.32
N ASP A 102 -8.94 9.15 31.40
CA ASP A 102 -9.45 10.41 30.86
C ASP A 102 -8.32 11.16 30.15
N THR A 103 -8.40 11.25 28.84
CA THR A 103 -7.34 11.82 28.00
C THR A 103 -6.97 13.25 28.43
N LEU A 104 -7.95 14.15 28.56
CA LEU A 104 -7.68 15.57 28.77
C LEU A 104 -7.57 15.98 30.24
N LYS A 105 -8.22 15.23 31.17
CA LYS A 105 -8.19 15.57 32.61
C LYS A 105 -7.11 14.82 33.36
N SER A 106 -6.61 13.70 32.85
CA SER A 106 -5.61 12.85 33.52
C SER A 106 -4.40 12.58 32.61
N GLY A 107 -4.60 11.92 31.45
CA GLY A 107 -3.52 11.45 30.59
C GLY A 107 -2.56 12.55 30.16
N VAL A 108 -3.04 13.54 29.43
CA VAL A 108 -2.20 14.64 28.92
C VAL A 108 -1.59 15.46 30.04
N PRO A 109 -2.31 15.85 31.11
CA PRO A 109 -1.70 16.54 32.29
C PRO A 109 -0.57 15.75 32.95
N ASN A 110 -0.73 14.42 33.13
CA ASN A 110 0.32 13.58 33.72
C ASN A 110 1.54 13.45 32.79
N VAL A 111 1.33 13.39 31.49
CA VAL A 111 2.44 13.41 30.49
C VAL A 111 3.21 14.73 30.59
N ILE A 112 2.50 15.86 30.56
CA ILE A 112 3.12 17.19 30.68
C ILE A 112 3.97 17.28 31.97
N ARG A 113 3.44 16.78 33.08
CA ARG A 113 4.18 16.72 34.36
C ARG A 113 5.46 15.90 34.24
N VAL A 114 5.42 14.73 33.63
CA VAL A 114 6.59 13.88 33.38
C VAL A 114 7.61 14.60 32.48
N PHE A 115 7.19 15.17 31.38
CA PHE A 115 8.09 15.89 30.48
C PHE A 115 8.76 17.08 31.14
N GLN A 116 8.03 17.82 31.99
CA GLN A 116 8.58 18.94 32.78
C GLN A 116 9.63 18.46 33.78
N GLU A 117 9.37 17.38 34.54
CA GLU A 117 10.33 16.82 35.50
C GLU A 117 11.64 16.39 34.79
N PHE A 118 11.55 15.76 33.59
CA PHE A 118 12.75 15.40 32.83
C PHE A 118 13.53 16.61 32.32
N LYS A 119 12.82 17.65 31.88
CA LYS A 119 13.41 18.92 31.44
C LYS A 119 14.12 19.61 32.56
N ASP A 120 13.48 19.73 33.75
CA ASP A 120 14.01 20.39 34.93
C ASP A 120 15.21 19.62 35.53
N ALA A 121 15.22 18.31 35.43
CA ALA A 121 16.34 17.47 35.84
C ALA A 121 17.54 17.52 34.87
N GLY A 122 17.46 18.27 33.79
CA GLY A 122 18.52 18.33 32.77
C GLY A 122 18.71 17.03 31.97
N LYS A 123 17.68 16.19 31.92
CA LYS A 123 17.64 14.90 31.20
C LYS A 123 16.55 14.92 30.14
N PRO A 124 16.63 15.79 29.11
CA PRO A 124 15.56 15.94 28.15
C PRO A 124 15.34 14.64 27.34
N LEU A 125 14.07 14.33 27.08
CA LEU A 125 13.68 13.25 26.18
C LEU A 125 14.03 13.65 24.75
N ILE A 126 14.52 12.70 23.93
CA ILE A 126 14.98 13.00 22.56
C ILE A 126 13.81 12.96 21.58
N LYS A 127 13.06 11.84 21.54
CA LYS A 127 11.81 11.70 20.78
C LYS A 127 10.73 11.38 21.79
N TYR A 128 9.75 12.23 21.89
CA TYR A 128 8.69 12.09 22.88
C TYR A 128 7.36 12.57 22.32
N GLY A 129 6.29 12.07 22.90
CA GLY A 129 4.94 12.41 22.46
C GLY A 129 3.88 11.57 23.14
N ILE A 130 2.68 11.68 22.62
CA ILE A 130 1.51 10.96 23.11
C ILE A 130 0.92 10.07 22.03
N ARG A 131 0.14 9.06 22.46
CA ARG A 131 -0.71 8.25 21.60
C ARG A 131 -2.16 8.34 22.05
N LEU A 132 -3.04 8.51 21.08
CA LEU A 132 -4.48 8.44 21.18
C LEU A 132 -4.98 7.17 20.51
N ASP A 133 -5.78 6.35 21.17
CA ASP A 133 -6.27 5.05 20.67
C ASP A 133 -7.80 4.95 20.72
N SER A 134 -8.50 5.99 21.21
CA SER A 134 -9.95 5.99 21.40
C SER A 134 -10.56 7.39 21.38
N GLY A 135 -11.89 7.45 21.32
CA GLY A 135 -12.66 8.69 21.35
C GLY A 135 -12.64 9.47 20.03
N ASP A 136 -13.01 10.74 20.10
CA ASP A 136 -12.97 11.66 18.95
C ASP A 136 -11.52 12.13 18.70
N LEU A 137 -10.82 11.44 17.80
CA LEU A 137 -9.41 11.69 17.52
C LEU A 137 -9.14 13.10 16.99
N ALA A 138 -10.08 13.69 16.22
CA ALA A 138 -9.92 15.04 15.70
C ALA A 138 -10.00 16.08 16.82
N TYR A 139 -10.99 15.96 17.69
CA TYR A 139 -11.13 16.83 18.84
C TYR A 139 -10.01 16.65 19.83
N LEU A 140 -9.75 15.40 20.26
CA LEU A 140 -8.76 15.09 21.29
C LEU A 140 -7.34 15.48 20.88
N SER A 141 -6.96 15.27 19.60
CA SER A 141 -5.64 15.66 19.13
C SER A 141 -5.42 17.18 19.13
N LYS A 142 -6.44 17.95 18.76
CA LYS A 142 -6.38 19.44 18.79
C LYS A 142 -6.27 19.97 20.22
N GLU A 143 -7.07 19.46 21.13
CA GLU A 143 -7.00 19.88 22.54
C GLU A 143 -5.68 19.43 23.19
N ALA A 144 -5.23 18.19 22.96
CA ALA A 144 -3.94 17.72 23.46
C ALA A 144 -2.78 18.55 22.90
N ARG A 145 -2.80 18.89 21.60
CA ARG A 145 -1.78 19.75 20.97
C ARG A 145 -1.71 21.11 21.65
N LYS A 146 -2.86 21.75 21.87
CA LYS A 146 -2.96 23.03 22.57
C LYS A 146 -2.36 22.95 24.00
N MET A 147 -2.73 21.91 24.75
CA MET A 147 -2.20 21.71 26.10
C MET A 147 -0.66 21.50 26.13
N LEU A 148 -0.14 20.72 25.18
CA LEU A 148 1.30 20.49 25.03
C LEU A 148 2.05 21.77 24.65
N ASP A 149 1.51 22.58 23.74
CA ASP A 149 2.10 23.85 23.32
C ASP A 149 2.10 24.89 24.44
N GLU A 150 1.00 25.04 25.17
CA GLU A 150 0.86 25.92 26.31
C GLU A 150 1.83 25.54 27.46
N ALA A 151 2.12 24.24 27.60
CA ALA A 151 3.09 23.74 28.56
C ALA A 151 4.56 23.85 28.09
N GLY A 152 4.82 24.33 26.87
CA GLY A 152 6.17 24.49 26.33
C GLY A 152 6.79 23.24 25.71
N PHE A 153 5.96 22.33 25.18
CA PHE A 153 6.34 21.10 24.47
C PHE A 153 5.81 21.03 23.02
N PRO A 154 6.10 22.04 22.17
CA PRO A 154 5.63 22.07 20.80
C PRO A 154 6.22 20.93 19.93
N GLU A 155 7.39 20.38 20.33
CA GLU A 155 8.06 19.27 19.63
C GLU A 155 7.48 17.88 19.99
N ALA A 156 6.60 17.79 20.99
CA ALA A 156 5.96 16.53 21.36
C ALA A 156 5.03 16.06 20.21
N THR A 157 5.25 14.84 19.73
CA THR A 157 4.45 14.28 18.62
C THR A 157 3.13 13.68 19.13
N ILE A 158 2.12 13.67 18.28
CA ILE A 158 0.84 13.00 18.53
C ILE A 158 0.69 11.86 17.53
N CYS A 159 0.62 10.65 18.06
CA CYS A 159 0.34 9.44 17.28
C CYS A 159 -1.13 9.04 17.50
N ALA A 160 -1.84 8.66 16.44
CA ALA A 160 -3.18 8.10 16.56
C ALA A 160 -3.23 6.64 16.09
N SER A 161 -4.12 5.89 16.70
CA SER A 161 -4.45 4.50 16.32
C SER A 161 -5.95 4.25 16.60
N ASN A 162 -6.45 3.04 16.39
CA ASN A 162 -7.85 2.63 16.50
C ASN A 162 -8.59 2.55 15.17
N ASP A 163 -8.78 1.33 14.67
CA ASP A 163 -9.56 0.96 13.47
C ASP A 163 -9.42 1.90 12.24
N LEU A 164 -8.26 2.52 12.13
CA LEU A 164 -7.92 3.46 11.07
C LEU A 164 -7.88 2.75 9.70
N ASP A 165 -8.30 3.50 8.69
CA ASP A 165 -8.15 3.15 7.28
C ASP A 165 -7.90 4.44 6.45
N GLU A 166 -7.75 4.30 5.14
CA GLU A 166 -7.50 5.42 4.25
C GLU A 166 -8.61 6.49 4.26
N PHE A 167 -9.85 6.07 4.46
CA PHE A 167 -11.00 6.98 4.46
C PHE A 167 -11.05 7.79 5.76
N LEU A 168 -10.88 7.12 6.90
CA LEU A 168 -10.87 7.79 8.20
C LEU A 168 -9.65 8.71 8.35
N LEU A 169 -8.47 8.28 7.88
CA LEU A 169 -7.27 9.15 7.86
C LEU A 169 -7.53 10.42 7.05
N HIS A 170 -8.08 10.27 5.84
CA HIS A 170 -8.41 11.40 4.99
C HIS A 170 -9.38 12.36 5.68
N ASP A 171 -10.43 11.83 6.28
CA ASP A 171 -11.45 12.63 6.98
C ASP A 171 -10.87 13.36 8.20
N LEU A 172 -10.09 12.68 9.04
CA LEU A 172 -9.41 13.29 10.18
C LEU A 172 -8.48 14.43 9.77
N LYS A 173 -7.74 14.28 8.67
CA LYS A 173 -6.91 15.36 8.12
C LYS A 173 -7.76 16.53 7.60
N MET A 174 -8.88 16.27 6.95
CA MET A 174 -9.82 17.32 6.52
C MET A 174 -10.45 18.08 7.71
N GLN A 175 -10.66 17.40 8.83
CA GLN A 175 -11.12 18.02 10.09
C GLN A 175 -10.01 18.81 10.80
N GLY A 176 -8.77 18.78 10.31
CA GLY A 176 -7.63 19.47 10.92
C GLY A 176 -7.12 18.80 12.19
N ALA A 177 -7.21 17.47 12.29
CA ALA A 177 -6.63 16.72 13.39
C ALA A 177 -5.12 16.99 13.49
N ALA A 178 -4.63 17.25 14.71
CA ALA A 178 -3.23 17.54 14.98
C ALA A 178 -2.46 16.23 15.25
N ILE A 179 -2.30 15.40 14.23
CA ILE A 179 -1.71 14.07 14.32
C ILE A 179 -0.51 14.00 13.38
N ASP A 180 0.62 13.51 13.88
CA ASP A 180 1.91 13.44 13.17
C ASP A 180 2.21 12.05 12.63
N SER A 181 1.61 11.01 13.21
CA SER A 181 1.82 9.62 12.79
C SER A 181 0.64 8.72 13.14
N TRP A 182 0.54 7.59 12.45
CA TRP A 182 -0.63 6.72 12.49
C TRP A 182 -0.24 5.27 12.69
N GLY A 183 -0.85 4.61 13.67
CA GLY A 183 -0.75 3.17 13.89
C GLY A 183 -1.96 2.45 13.30
N VAL A 184 -1.78 1.73 12.21
CA VAL A 184 -2.87 1.08 11.48
C VAL A 184 -2.79 -0.44 11.63
N GLY A 185 -3.85 -1.05 12.11
CA GLY A 185 -3.91 -2.48 12.45
C GLY A 185 -4.82 -3.28 11.54
N THR A 186 -6.04 -3.54 12.03
CA THR A 186 -7.02 -4.48 11.44
C THR A 186 -7.26 -4.24 9.96
N ASN A 187 -7.60 -3.01 9.58
CA ASN A 187 -8.00 -2.69 8.21
C ASN A 187 -6.87 -2.86 7.20
N LEU A 188 -5.62 -2.62 7.64
CA LEU A 188 -4.42 -2.83 6.84
C LEU A 188 -4.12 -4.31 6.65
N ILE A 189 -3.93 -5.05 7.77
CA ILE A 189 -3.40 -6.43 7.75
C ILE A 189 -4.40 -7.44 7.16
N THR A 190 -5.69 -7.12 7.15
CA THR A 190 -6.73 -7.95 6.55
C THR A 190 -7.13 -7.52 5.15
N SER A 191 -6.61 -6.38 4.67
CA SER A 191 -7.09 -5.73 3.44
C SER A 191 -8.63 -5.65 3.41
N LYS A 192 -9.23 -5.09 4.47
CA LYS A 192 -10.64 -5.25 4.87
C LYS A 192 -11.65 -5.11 3.73
N ASP A 193 -11.50 -4.14 2.84
CA ASP A 193 -12.49 -3.88 1.79
C ASP A 193 -12.34 -4.80 0.58
N CYS A 194 -11.16 -5.40 0.41
CA CYS A 194 -10.86 -6.35 -0.66
C CYS A 194 -9.92 -7.44 -0.11
N PRO A 195 -10.45 -8.42 0.66
CA PRO A 195 -9.63 -9.43 1.32
C PRO A 195 -9.13 -10.52 0.39
N SER A 196 -9.61 -10.56 -0.87
CA SER A 196 -9.18 -11.56 -1.86
C SER A 196 -9.26 -11.02 -3.28
N PHE A 197 -8.33 -11.44 -4.14
CA PHE A 197 -8.46 -11.24 -5.58
C PHE A 197 -9.31 -12.34 -6.22
N GLY A 198 -10.12 -11.97 -7.21
CA GLY A 198 -10.83 -12.91 -8.09
C GLY A 198 -9.90 -13.53 -9.14
N GLY A 199 -8.70 -13.96 -8.74
CA GLY A 199 -7.71 -14.53 -9.65
C GLY A 199 -8.15 -15.86 -10.25
N VAL A 200 -7.90 -16.03 -11.55
CA VAL A 200 -8.20 -17.27 -12.30
C VAL A 200 -6.99 -17.67 -13.14
N TYR A 201 -6.89 -18.97 -13.41
CA TYR A 201 -5.91 -19.54 -14.33
C TYR A 201 -6.65 -20.22 -15.47
N LYS A 202 -6.37 -19.79 -16.70
CA LYS A 202 -7.06 -20.26 -17.91
C LYS A 202 -6.08 -20.64 -18.99
N LEU A 203 -6.38 -21.75 -19.71
CA LEU A 203 -5.65 -22.14 -20.89
C LEU A 203 -5.82 -21.09 -21.99
N ALA A 204 -4.71 -20.58 -22.51
CA ALA A 204 -4.70 -19.55 -23.55
C ALA A 204 -4.05 -20.00 -24.86
N ALA A 205 -3.19 -21.00 -24.83
CA ALA A 205 -2.59 -21.60 -26.03
C ALA A 205 -2.11 -23.03 -25.76
N ILE A 206 -1.99 -23.83 -26.80
CA ILE A 206 -1.37 -25.16 -26.78
C ILE A 206 -0.30 -25.17 -27.86
N GLN A 207 0.87 -25.73 -27.57
CA GLN A 207 1.91 -25.92 -28.55
C GLN A 207 1.57 -27.13 -29.45
N ASN A 208 1.62 -26.96 -30.76
CA ASN A 208 1.41 -28.02 -31.71
C ASN A 208 2.69 -28.85 -31.92
N GLU A 209 2.64 -29.89 -32.74
CA GLU A 209 3.78 -30.78 -33.08
C GLU A 209 4.97 -30.03 -33.70
N LYS A 210 4.74 -28.88 -34.32
CA LYS A 210 5.78 -28.00 -34.89
C LYS A 210 6.38 -27.03 -33.89
N GLY A 211 5.92 -27.03 -32.65
CA GLY A 211 6.35 -26.10 -31.61
C GLY A 211 5.66 -24.72 -31.68
N GLU A 212 4.64 -24.54 -32.52
CA GLU A 212 3.91 -23.28 -32.66
C GLU A 212 2.77 -23.19 -31.65
N PHE A 213 2.57 -22.02 -31.02
CA PHE A 213 1.47 -21.79 -30.09
C PHE A 213 0.16 -21.56 -30.81
N VAL A 214 -0.75 -22.53 -30.71
CA VAL A 214 -2.14 -22.43 -31.26
C VAL A 214 -2.99 -21.77 -30.18
N PRO A 215 -3.55 -20.57 -30.44
CA PRO A 215 -4.39 -19.85 -29.50
C PRO A 215 -5.63 -20.63 -29.09
N LYS A 216 -6.01 -20.53 -27.84
CA LYS A 216 -7.23 -21.11 -27.27
C LYS A 216 -8.02 -20.03 -26.56
N ILE A 217 -9.35 -20.10 -26.63
CA ILE A 217 -10.25 -19.15 -26.01
C ILE A 217 -11.33 -19.89 -25.21
N LYS A 218 -11.67 -19.34 -24.05
CA LYS A 218 -12.88 -19.72 -23.30
C LYS A 218 -13.91 -18.64 -23.49
N ILE A 219 -15.08 -19.02 -23.98
CA ILE A 219 -16.26 -18.14 -24.08
C ILE A 219 -17.06 -18.19 -22.77
N SER A 220 -17.69 -17.10 -22.41
CA SER A 220 -18.54 -16.96 -21.24
C SER A 220 -19.65 -15.96 -21.53
N GLU A 221 -20.83 -16.16 -20.97
CA GLU A 221 -21.92 -15.18 -21.00
C GLU A 221 -21.52 -13.83 -20.37
N ASN A 222 -20.62 -13.87 -19.38
CA ASN A 222 -20.02 -12.66 -18.86
C ASN A 222 -18.77 -12.31 -19.70
N THR A 223 -18.83 -11.21 -20.42
CA THR A 223 -17.77 -10.73 -21.32
C THR A 223 -16.43 -10.51 -20.62
N GLU A 224 -16.42 -10.09 -19.36
CA GLU A 224 -15.20 -9.92 -18.56
C GLU A 224 -14.48 -11.26 -18.28
N LYS A 225 -15.18 -12.39 -18.39
CA LYS A 225 -14.64 -13.75 -18.22
C LYS A 225 -14.16 -14.39 -19.53
N ILE A 226 -14.32 -13.72 -20.67
CA ILE A 226 -13.77 -14.17 -21.95
C ILE A 226 -12.26 -13.97 -21.93
N THR A 227 -11.51 -15.05 -22.16
CA THR A 227 -10.05 -15.02 -22.06
C THR A 227 -9.40 -14.34 -23.27
N ASN A 228 -8.23 -13.76 -23.08
CA ASN A 228 -7.38 -13.31 -24.16
C ASN A 228 -6.52 -14.49 -24.64
N PRO A 229 -6.62 -14.91 -25.91
CA PRO A 229 -5.94 -16.10 -26.44
C PRO A 229 -4.45 -15.88 -26.66
N GLY A 230 -3.72 -16.98 -26.84
CA GLY A 230 -2.33 -16.98 -27.27
C GLY A 230 -1.27 -16.86 -26.17
N ASN A 231 -0.01 -17.04 -26.56
CA ASN A 231 1.15 -16.76 -25.72
C ASN A 231 1.43 -15.25 -25.76
N LYS A 232 1.44 -14.58 -24.61
CA LYS A 232 1.37 -13.12 -24.49
C LYS A 232 2.48 -12.55 -23.63
N THR A 233 2.82 -11.29 -23.91
CA THR A 233 3.58 -10.41 -23.04
C THR A 233 2.80 -9.13 -22.75
N ILE A 234 3.32 -8.28 -21.85
CA ILE A 234 2.71 -7.01 -21.46
C ILE A 234 3.78 -5.92 -21.53
N TYR A 235 3.46 -4.86 -22.26
CA TYR A 235 4.25 -3.65 -22.31
C TYR A 235 3.56 -2.51 -21.56
N ARG A 236 4.28 -1.86 -20.64
CA ARG A 236 3.83 -0.61 -20.03
C ARG A 236 4.29 0.57 -20.87
N ILE A 237 3.34 1.40 -21.24
CA ILE A 237 3.54 2.58 -22.11
C ILE A 237 3.57 3.82 -21.20
N TYR A 238 4.62 4.61 -21.33
CA TYR A 238 4.79 5.86 -20.60
C TYR A 238 4.80 7.05 -21.54
N GLU A 239 4.20 8.15 -21.14
CA GLU A 239 4.38 9.44 -21.80
C GLU A 239 5.81 9.93 -21.58
N LYS A 240 6.53 10.19 -22.66
CA LYS A 240 7.95 10.55 -22.58
C LYS A 240 8.19 11.89 -21.87
N ALA A 241 7.29 12.84 -22.02
CA ALA A 241 7.42 14.19 -21.45
C ALA A 241 7.27 14.20 -19.92
N SER A 242 6.37 13.41 -19.36
CA SER A 242 6.06 13.40 -17.92
C SER A 242 6.59 12.16 -17.19
N GLY A 243 6.94 11.10 -17.90
CA GLY A 243 7.26 9.79 -17.33
C GLY A 243 6.05 9.05 -16.75
N LYS A 244 4.83 9.57 -16.96
CA LYS A 244 3.60 8.99 -16.41
C LYS A 244 3.06 7.86 -17.28
N ILE A 245 2.40 6.87 -16.65
CA ILE A 245 1.77 5.73 -17.32
C ILE A 245 0.62 6.19 -18.22
N LYS A 246 0.58 5.73 -19.46
CA LYS A 246 -0.54 5.90 -20.39
C LYS A 246 -1.46 4.68 -20.39
N ALA A 247 -0.88 3.49 -20.55
CA ALA A 247 -1.61 2.22 -20.54
C ALA A 247 -0.65 1.04 -20.35
N ASP A 248 -1.19 -0.11 -19.97
CA ASP A 248 -0.55 -1.41 -20.14
C ASP A 248 -1.13 -2.04 -21.43
N LEU A 249 -0.26 -2.51 -22.32
CA LEU A 249 -0.63 -3.09 -23.61
C LEU A 249 -0.30 -4.59 -23.61
N ILE A 250 -1.34 -5.43 -23.69
CA ILE A 250 -1.19 -6.88 -23.81
C ILE A 250 -1.01 -7.23 -25.30
N CYS A 251 0.08 -7.92 -25.62
CA CYS A 251 0.47 -8.31 -26.99
C CYS A 251 0.75 -9.81 -27.04
N PHE A 252 0.84 -10.38 -28.26
CA PHE A 252 1.52 -11.66 -28.40
C PHE A 252 3.00 -11.52 -28.04
N ALA A 253 3.61 -12.61 -27.56
CA ALA A 253 5.00 -12.63 -27.11
C ALA A 253 6.03 -12.36 -28.24
N ASP A 254 5.61 -12.49 -29.50
CA ASP A 254 6.40 -12.21 -30.70
C ASP A 254 6.23 -10.78 -31.24
N GLU A 255 5.35 -9.98 -30.64
CA GLU A 255 5.17 -8.58 -31.01
C GLU A 255 6.21 -7.69 -30.31
N VAL A 256 6.82 -6.80 -31.08
CA VAL A 256 7.75 -5.78 -30.57
C VAL A 256 7.14 -4.41 -30.78
N ILE A 257 7.05 -3.64 -29.70
CA ILE A 257 6.53 -2.27 -29.75
C ILE A 257 7.69 -1.31 -29.92
N ASP A 258 7.83 -0.74 -31.14
CA ASP A 258 8.87 0.26 -31.44
C ASP A 258 8.36 1.66 -31.05
N PRO A 259 8.99 2.33 -30.06
CA PRO A 259 8.57 3.67 -29.62
C PRO A 259 8.81 4.77 -30.66
N LYS A 260 9.48 4.47 -31.77
CA LYS A 260 9.66 5.41 -32.89
C LYS A 260 8.48 5.40 -33.88
N GLN A 261 7.60 4.42 -33.81
CA GLN A 261 6.42 4.30 -34.66
C GLN A 261 5.18 4.83 -33.95
N ASP A 262 4.15 5.18 -34.73
CA ASP A 262 2.83 5.53 -34.17
C ASP A 262 2.20 4.30 -33.51
N LEU A 263 1.61 4.47 -32.34
CA LEU A 263 0.93 3.43 -31.59
C LEU A 263 -0.54 3.80 -31.38
N LEU A 264 -1.45 2.88 -31.75
CA LEU A 264 -2.86 3.01 -31.44
C LEU A 264 -3.20 2.19 -30.19
N LEU A 265 -3.63 2.87 -29.15
CA LEU A 265 -4.21 2.29 -27.94
C LEU A 265 -5.73 2.35 -28.05
N PHE A 266 -6.43 1.32 -27.57
CA PHE A 266 -7.89 1.31 -27.54
C PHE A 266 -8.40 0.35 -26.46
N ASP A 267 -9.49 0.73 -25.82
CA ASP A 267 -10.19 -0.12 -24.86
C ASP A 267 -10.83 -1.31 -25.61
N PRO A 268 -10.48 -2.57 -25.31
CA PRO A 268 -11.03 -3.73 -26.00
C PRO A 268 -12.53 -3.96 -25.74
N MET A 269 -13.09 -3.36 -24.69
CA MET A 269 -14.53 -3.41 -24.38
C MET A 269 -15.30 -2.26 -25.04
N ASP A 270 -14.69 -1.09 -25.11
CA ASP A 270 -15.24 0.14 -25.68
C ASP A 270 -14.36 0.61 -26.85
N THR A 271 -14.34 -0.11 -27.95
CA THR A 271 -13.39 0.06 -29.07
C THR A 271 -13.41 1.43 -29.76
N TRP A 272 -14.41 2.27 -29.47
CA TRP A 272 -14.46 3.66 -29.90
C TRP A 272 -13.55 4.59 -29.05
N LYS A 273 -13.21 4.19 -27.82
CA LYS A 273 -12.24 4.90 -26.97
C LYS A 273 -10.83 4.58 -27.46
N LYS A 274 -10.25 5.50 -28.22
CA LYS A 274 -8.96 5.33 -28.87
C LYS A 274 -8.03 6.49 -28.56
N THR A 275 -6.74 6.17 -28.40
CA THR A 275 -5.68 7.17 -28.28
C THR A 275 -4.56 6.82 -29.25
N LYS A 276 -4.23 7.76 -30.14
CA LYS A 276 -3.07 7.61 -31.04
C LYS A 276 -1.88 8.32 -30.42
N LEU A 277 -0.81 7.59 -30.16
CA LEU A 277 0.48 8.12 -29.73
C LEU A 277 1.39 8.25 -30.94
N ALA A 278 1.94 9.44 -31.17
CA ALA A 278 2.90 9.67 -32.23
C ALA A 278 4.26 9.05 -31.88
N GLY A 279 4.96 8.52 -32.87
CA GLY A 279 6.32 7.99 -32.69
C GLY A 279 7.24 8.99 -32.04
N GLY A 280 8.04 8.54 -31.08
CA GLY A 280 8.99 9.38 -30.31
C GLY A 280 8.38 10.13 -29.13
N THR A 281 7.05 10.12 -28.91
CA THR A 281 6.38 10.80 -27.77
C THR A 281 6.16 9.92 -26.57
N TYR A 282 6.43 8.63 -26.68
CA TYR A 282 6.27 7.65 -25.62
C TYR A 282 7.50 6.75 -25.47
N THR A 283 7.59 6.07 -24.34
CA THR A 283 8.58 5.01 -24.05
C THR A 283 7.84 3.72 -23.67
N VAL A 284 8.54 2.60 -23.78
CA VAL A 284 7.99 1.26 -23.60
C VAL A 284 8.87 0.46 -22.66
N ARG A 285 8.25 -0.30 -21.76
CA ARG A 285 8.93 -1.29 -20.91
C ARG A 285 8.13 -2.59 -20.87
N GLU A 286 8.77 -3.71 -21.19
CA GLU A 286 8.20 -5.02 -20.93
C GLU A 286 8.19 -5.26 -19.42
N ILE A 287 7.03 -5.64 -18.86
CA ILE A 287 6.87 -5.78 -17.40
C ILE A 287 6.86 -7.23 -16.93
N LEU A 288 6.83 -8.21 -17.83
CA LEU A 288 6.98 -9.61 -17.49
C LEU A 288 8.45 -9.98 -17.38
N LEU A 289 8.81 -10.58 -16.25
CA LEU A 289 10.16 -11.07 -15.99
C LEU A 289 10.17 -12.61 -16.01
N PRO A 290 11.15 -13.25 -16.66
CA PRO A 290 11.28 -14.70 -16.60
C PRO A 290 11.75 -15.12 -15.21
N ILE A 291 10.90 -15.85 -14.47
CA ILE A 291 11.20 -16.36 -13.14
C ILE A 291 11.85 -17.74 -13.21
N PHE A 292 11.25 -18.64 -14.02
CA PHE A 292 11.77 -19.96 -14.28
C PHE A 292 11.95 -20.22 -15.78
N LYS A 293 13.02 -20.92 -16.14
CA LYS A 293 13.24 -21.40 -17.52
C LYS A 293 13.88 -22.79 -17.44
N ASN A 294 13.27 -23.77 -18.11
CA ASN A 294 13.74 -25.16 -18.16
C ASN A 294 13.99 -25.77 -16.77
N GLY A 295 13.14 -25.45 -15.78
CA GLY A 295 13.27 -25.93 -14.40
C GLY A 295 14.24 -25.14 -13.52
N GLU A 296 14.99 -24.20 -14.07
CA GLU A 296 15.91 -23.34 -13.31
C GLU A 296 15.26 -22.01 -12.93
N CYS A 297 15.44 -21.60 -11.68
CA CYS A 297 15.01 -20.28 -11.20
C CYS A 297 16.04 -19.22 -11.64
N LEU A 298 15.64 -18.36 -12.57
CA LEU A 298 16.47 -17.26 -13.09
C LEU A 298 16.36 -15.99 -12.25
N TYR A 299 15.27 -15.85 -11.48
CA TYR A 299 14.99 -14.63 -10.73
C TYR A 299 15.73 -14.62 -9.40
N LYS A 300 16.57 -13.63 -9.20
CA LYS A 300 17.22 -13.36 -7.93
C LYS A 300 16.39 -12.32 -7.16
N SER A 301 15.75 -12.75 -6.07
CA SER A 301 14.92 -11.87 -5.26
C SER A 301 15.72 -10.67 -4.75
N PRO A 302 15.28 -9.44 -5.01
CA PRO A 302 15.87 -8.25 -4.42
C PRO A 302 15.63 -8.21 -2.90
N THR A 303 16.37 -7.37 -2.20
CA THR A 303 16.14 -7.07 -0.79
C THR A 303 14.79 -6.35 -0.61
N LEU A 304 14.21 -6.41 0.58
CA LEU A 304 12.94 -5.71 0.85
C LEU A 304 13.05 -4.20 0.62
N LYS A 305 14.21 -3.61 0.94
CA LYS A 305 14.50 -2.19 0.72
C LYS A 305 14.45 -1.83 -0.77
N GLU A 306 15.04 -2.66 -1.63
CA GLU A 306 14.99 -2.48 -3.09
C GLU A 306 13.57 -2.65 -3.64
N ILE A 307 12.81 -3.63 -3.14
CA ILE A 307 11.41 -3.84 -3.54
C ILE A 307 10.55 -2.64 -3.13
N ALA A 308 10.73 -2.11 -1.92
CA ALA A 308 10.01 -0.93 -1.45
C ALA A 308 10.37 0.34 -2.25
N ALA A 309 11.64 0.50 -2.62
CA ALA A 309 12.10 1.58 -3.50
C ALA A 309 11.45 1.47 -4.88
N TYR A 310 11.50 0.30 -5.51
CA TYR A 310 10.83 0.03 -6.78
C TYR A 310 9.32 0.32 -6.72
N CYS A 311 8.64 -0.13 -5.66
CA CYS A 311 7.22 0.15 -5.47
C CYS A 311 6.93 1.66 -5.40
N ARG A 312 7.78 2.43 -4.73
CA ARG A 312 7.66 3.89 -4.65
C ARG A 312 7.86 4.54 -6.02
N GLU A 313 8.91 4.17 -6.76
CA GLU A 313 9.20 4.66 -8.10
C GLU A 313 8.03 4.37 -9.06
N GLU A 314 7.47 3.16 -9.03
CA GLU A 314 6.30 2.79 -9.85
C GLU A 314 5.04 3.61 -9.46
N LYS A 315 4.81 3.85 -8.18
CA LYS A 315 3.71 4.71 -7.72
C LYS A 315 3.87 6.16 -8.18
N ASP A 316 5.09 6.64 -8.32
CA ASP A 316 5.39 7.99 -8.81
C ASP A 316 5.10 8.15 -10.30
N THR A 317 5.06 7.05 -11.08
CA THR A 317 4.63 7.06 -12.47
C THR A 317 3.11 7.16 -12.65
N LEU A 318 2.31 6.94 -11.60
CA LEU A 318 0.86 7.11 -11.64
C LEU A 318 0.50 8.60 -11.69
N TRP A 319 -0.56 8.92 -12.43
CA TRP A 319 -1.19 10.24 -12.40
C TRP A 319 -1.85 10.48 -11.03
N ASP A 320 -1.92 11.73 -10.60
CA ASP A 320 -2.53 12.09 -9.32
C ASP A 320 -4.02 11.71 -9.27
N GLU A 321 -4.70 11.78 -10.42
CA GLU A 321 -6.07 11.34 -10.58
C GLU A 321 -6.26 9.84 -10.31
N THR A 322 -5.25 9.03 -10.59
CA THR A 322 -5.27 7.57 -10.32
C THR A 322 -5.08 7.27 -8.83
N LYS A 323 -4.38 8.15 -8.11
CA LYS A 323 -4.10 8.00 -6.67
C LYS A 323 -5.26 8.44 -5.77
N ARG A 324 -6.32 9.03 -6.31
CA ARG A 324 -7.49 9.50 -5.54
C ARG A 324 -8.15 8.36 -4.79
N LEU A 325 -8.62 8.63 -3.58
CA LEU A 325 -9.44 7.68 -2.80
C LEU A 325 -10.84 7.53 -3.39
N PHE A 326 -11.43 8.65 -3.82
CA PHE A 326 -12.77 8.71 -4.41
C PHE A 326 -12.68 8.98 -5.90
N TYR A 327 -13.43 8.23 -6.70
CA TYR A 327 -13.46 8.34 -8.17
C TYR A 327 -12.05 8.34 -8.80
N PRO A 328 -11.20 7.35 -8.50
CA PRO A 328 -9.88 7.28 -9.12
C PRO A 328 -10.01 7.09 -10.63
N HIS A 329 -9.15 7.75 -11.38
CA HIS A 329 -9.03 7.50 -12.81
C HIS A 329 -8.46 6.09 -13.03
N ARG A 330 -9.01 5.38 -14.00
CA ARG A 330 -8.56 4.00 -14.31
C ARG A 330 -7.21 4.02 -15.03
N VAL A 331 -6.36 3.07 -14.73
CA VAL A 331 -5.23 2.69 -15.58
C VAL A 331 -5.80 1.82 -16.70
N TYR A 332 -5.53 2.20 -17.94
CA TYR A 332 -6.01 1.45 -19.10
C TYR A 332 -5.18 0.19 -19.31
N VAL A 333 -5.86 -0.91 -19.64
CA VAL A 333 -5.23 -2.18 -20.03
C VAL A 333 -5.81 -2.55 -21.40
N ASP A 334 -5.02 -2.28 -22.44
CA ASP A 334 -5.41 -2.40 -23.82
C ASP A 334 -4.86 -3.68 -24.47
N LEU A 335 -5.40 -4.05 -25.61
CA LEU A 335 -4.88 -5.15 -26.44
C LEU A 335 -4.19 -4.60 -27.67
N SER A 336 -3.13 -5.28 -28.15
CA SER A 336 -2.60 -5.01 -29.48
C SER A 336 -3.65 -5.29 -30.55
N GLN A 337 -3.58 -4.59 -31.68
CA GLN A 337 -4.50 -4.82 -32.82
C GLN A 337 -4.46 -6.27 -33.30
N LYS A 338 -3.27 -6.88 -33.34
CA LYS A 338 -3.07 -8.28 -33.73
C LYS A 338 -3.76 -9.23 -32.77
N LEU A 339 -3.55 -9.06 -31.45
CA LEU A 339 -4.19 -9.89 -30.43
C LEU A 339 -5.72 -9.73 -30.43
N TYR A 340 -6.21 -8.50 -30.56
CA TYR A 340 -7.64 -8.22 -30.65
C TYR A 340 -8.28 -8.88 -31.89
N ALA A 341 -7.66 -8.77 -33.04
CA ALA A 341 -8.15 -9.41 -34.29
C ALA A 341 -8.24 -10.93 -34.15
N VAL A 342 -7.22 -11.58 -33.59
CA VAL A 342 -7.25 -13.03 -33.34
C VAL A 342 -8.35 -13.40 -32.35
N LYS A 343 -8.55 -12.61 -31.30
CA LYS A 343 -9.63 -12.84 -30.34
C LYS A 343 -11.00 -12.76 -30.99
N GLN A 344 -11.25 -11.76 -31.85
CA GLN A 344 -12.52 -11.63 -32.56
C GLN A 344 -12.72 -12.79 -33.52
N SER A 345 -11.72 -13.15 -34.34
CA SER A 345 -11.81 -14.30 -35.26
C SER A 345 -12.16 -15.60 -34.54
N LEU A 346 -11.60 -15.86 -33.35
CA LEU A 346 -11.94 -17.06 -32.60
C LEU A 346 -13.37 -17.01 -32.03
N LEU A 347 -13.86 -15.84 -31.66
CA LEU A 347 -15.25 -15.67 -31.21
C LEU A 347 -16.22 -15.92 -32.38
N ASP A 348 -15.93 -15.36 -33.55
CA ASP A 348 -16.76 -15.54 -34.76
C ASP A 348 -16.83 -17.00 -35.18
N GLN A 349 -15.70 -17.73 -35.15
CA GLN A 349 -15.67 -19.16 -35.50
C GLN A 349 -16.54 -20.02 -34.55
N MET A 350 -16.63 -19.67 -33.29
CA MET A 350 -17.41 -20.44 -32.30
C MET A 350 -18.92 -20.12 -32.35
N THR A 351 -19.30 -18.95 -32.88
CA THR A 351 -20.71 -18.57 -33.08
C THR A 351 -21.30 -19.09 -34.42
N MET A 352 -20.45 -19.52 -35.35
CA MET A 352 -20.88 -20.05 -36.66
C MET A 352 -21.10 -21.58 -36.68
N THR A 353 -20.93 -22.28 -35.56
CA THR A 353 -20.99 -23.75 -35.44
C THR A 353 -22.33 -24.28 -34.92
N ASP A 354 -23.41 -23.51 -34.91
CA ASP A 354 -24.78 -23.93 -34.59
C ASP A 354 -25.57 -24.24 -35.89
#